data_2413d913517736ea09b0876608c59041
#
_entry.id   2413d913517736ea09b0876608c59041
#
_cell.length_a   1.000
_cell.length_b   1.000
_cell.length_c   1.000
_cell.angle_alpha   90.00
_cell.angle_beta   90.00
_cell.angle_gamma   90.00
#
_symmetry.space_group_name_H-M   'P 1'
#
loop_
_entity.id
_entity.type
_entity.pdbx_description
1 polymer ?
#
loop_
_entity_poly.entity_id
_entity_poly.type
_entity_poly.pdbx_seq_one_letter_code
_entity_poly.pdbx_strand_id
1 'polypeptide(L)'
;PLEYTNEEYALAKISGLKMCESYNLQYGTNYIAVMPTNLYGPNDNFHLENSHVMPAMMRKIYLAKLINEDNWQAIRTDLNKRPVEGVDGTAQEQRILEVLSKYGIADNAVQLWGTGKPLREFLWSEDMADASVHVLLNVDFSDIIGIEKYSSVFYGAETNGQNDRNSNAGRGGAIPALGEIRNCHINVGTGKEITIKQLAQLIAQAVDFKGDIQFDSTKPDGTPRKLTDVTKLNNLGWKHKVEIDDGVAKLFAWYQNDLKA
;
A
#
# COMPACT_ATOMS: atom_id res chain seq x y z
N PRO A 1 -15.30 9.98 -10.50
CA PRO A 1 -14.18 10.65 -11.19
C PRO A 1 -12.86 10.23 -10.54
N LEU A 2 -11.80 10.13 -11.33
CA LEU A 2 -10.46 9.92 -10.82
C LEU A 2 -9.98 11.20 -10.12
N GLU A 3 -9.04 11.04 -9.19
CA GLU A 3 -8.42 12.17 -8.52
C GLU A 3 -7.35 12.75 -9.46
N TYR A 4 -7.47 14.03 -9.81
CA TYR A 4 -6.69 14.67 -10.87
C TYR A 4 -5.17 14.53 -10.68
N THR A 5 -4.66 14.69 -9.45
CA THR A 5 -3.22 14.64 -9.16
C THR A 5 -2.60 13.24 -9.30
N ASN A 6 -3.43 12.21 -9.50
CA ASN A 6 -3.01 10.81 -9.60
C ASN A 6 -3.70 10.07 -10.76
N GLU A 7 -4.28 10.82 -11.70
CA GLU A 7 -5.15 10.26 -12.75
C GLU A 7 -4.38 9.33 -13.69
N GLU A 8 -3.19 9.70 -14.12
CA GLU A 8 -2.38 8.90 -15.04
C GLU A 8 -1.97 7.56 -14.41
N TYR A 9 -1.55 7.59 -13.14
CA TYR A 9 -1.25 6.37 -12.40
C TYR A 9 -2.49 5.49 -12.25
N ALA A 10 -3.62 6.08 -11.90
CA ALA A 10 -4.88 5.35 -11.75
C ALA A 10 -5.32 4.71 -13.07
N LEU A 11 -5.24 5.45 -14.19
CA LEU A 11 -5.55 4.93 -15.53
C LEU A 11 -4.65 3.75 -15.89
N ALA A 12 -3.35 3.84 -15.65
CA ALA A 12 -2.41 2.75 -15.91
C ALA A 12 -2.79 1.47 -15.13
N LYS A 13 -3.13 1.60 -13.83
CA LYS A 13 -3.55 0.47 -12.99
C LYS A 13 -4.89 -0.11 -13.42
N ILE A 14 -5.88 0.73 -13.74
CA ILE A 14 -7.18 0.30 -14.25
C ILE A 14 -7.03 -0.43 -15.58
N SER A 15 -6.19 0.08 -16.48
CA SER A 15 -5.94 -0.56 -17.78
C SER A 15 -5.32 -1.94 -17.63
N GLY A 16 -4.33 -2.10 -16.74
CA GLY A 16 -3.72 -3.40 -16.44
C GLY A 16 -4.72 -4.41 -15.88
N LEU A 17 -5.58 -3.97 -14.96
CA LEU A 17 -6.65 -4.80 -14.40
C LEU A 17 -7.63 -5.24 -15.49
N LYS A 18 -8.09 -4.31 -16.35
CA LYS A 18 -9.01 -4.60 -17.45
C LYS A 18 -8.37 -5.48 -18.52
N MET A 19 -7.07 -5.37 -18.72
CA MET A 19 -6.33 -6.25 -19.63
C MET A 19 -6.35 -7.69 -19.13
N CYS A 20 -6.08 -7.94 -17.83
CA CYS A 20 -6.19 -9.27 -17.23
C CYS A 20 -7.59 -9.87 -17.44
N GLU A 21 -8.64 -9.09 -17.15
CA GLU A 21 -10.04 -9.49 -17.38
C GLU A 21 -10.30 -9.86 -18.85
N SER A 22 -9.86 -9.01 -19.79
CA SER A 22 -10.07 -9.23 -21.22
C SER A 22 -9.33 -10.47 -21.73
N TYR A 23 -8.10 -10.73 -21.28
CA TYR A 23 -7.35 -11.93 -21.62
C TYR A 23 -8.03 -13.18 -21.09
N ASN A 24 -8.52 -13.16 -19.88
CA ASN A 24 -9.30 -14.28 -19.34
C ASN A 24 -10.50 -14.58 -20.23
N LEU A 25 -11.31 -13.55 -20.54
CA LEU A 25 -12.51 -13.70 -21.33
C LEU A 25 -12.26 -14.11 -22.79
N GLN A 26 -11.15 -13.65 -23.39
CA GLN A 26 -10.86 -13.90 -24.79
C GLN A 26 -10.07 -15.20 -25.01
N TYR A 27 -9.15 -15.53 -24.12
CA TYR A 27 -8.18 -16.60 -24.31
C TYR A 27 -8.28 -17.71 -23.23
N GLY A 28 -9.18 -17.58 -22.26
CA GLY A 28 -9.32 -18.53 -21.16
C GLY A 28 -8.09 -18.61 -20.25
N THR A 29 -7.36 -17.50 -20.13
CA THR A 29 -6.23 -17.42 -19.20
C THR A 29 -6.71 -17.37 -17.75
N ASN A 30 -5.82 -17.62 -16.81
CA ASN A 30 -6.12 -17.57 -15.38
C ASN A 30 -5.39 -16.39 -14.70
N TYR A 31 -5.59 -15.20 -15.20
CA TYR A 31 -4.98 -13.99 -14.64
C TYR A 31 -5.84 -13.40 -13.54
N ILE A 32 -5.26 -13.20 -12.36
CA ILE A 32 -5.93 -12.60 -11.20
C ILE A 32 -5.25 -11.27 -10.86
N ALA A 33 -6.02 -10.19 -10.90
CA ALA A 33 -5.54 -8.89 -10.48
C ALA A 33 -5.81 -8.69 -8.97
N VAL A 34 -4.77 -8.39 -8.20
CA VAL A 34 -4.88 -8.04 -6.79
C VAL A 34 -4.67 -6.54 -6.59
N MET A 35 -5.47 -5.93 -5.72
CA MET A 35 -5.41 -4.50 -5.40
C MET A 35 -5.10 -4.30 -3.92
N PRO A 36 -3.84 -4.03 -3.56
CA PRO A 36 -3.46 -3.80 -2.18
C PRO A 36 -3.92 -2.41 -1.70
N THR A 37 -4.21 -2.33 -0.41
CA THR A 37 -4.30 -1.06 0.32
C THR A 37 -2.93 -0.44 0.56
N ASN A 38 -2.80 0.57 1.45
CA ASN A 38 -1.49 1.17 1.73
C ASN A 38 -0.59 0.15 2.43
N LEU A 39 0.52 -0.18 1.80
CA LEU A 39 1.51 -1.11 2.34
C LEU A 39 2.51 -0.37 3.23
N TYR A 40 3.02 -1.06 4.24
CA TYR A 40 4.12 -0.63 5.07
C TYR A 40 4.92 -1.85 5.56
N GLY A 41 6.20 -1.69 5.81
CA GLY A 41 7.03 -2.82 6.26
C GLY A 41 8.53 -2.58 6.11
N PRO A 42 9.35 -3.62 6.28
CA PRO A 42 10.79 -3.58 6.06
C PRO A 42 11.14 -3.05 4.67
N ASN A 43 12.27 -2.33 4.59
CA ASN A 43 12.78 -1.72 3.35
C ASN A 43 11.87 -0.63 2.74
N ASP A 44 10.93 -0.07 3.51
CA ASP A 44 10.14 1.07 3.07
C ASP A 44 11.03 2.32 2.91
N ASN A 45 10.53 3.31 2.18
CA ASN A 45 11.22 4.57 1.97
C ASN A 45 10.96 5.52 3.17
N PHE A 46 11.99 5.82 3.95
CA PHE A 46 11.94 6.74 5.08
C PHE A 46 12.38 8.18 4.75
N HIS A 47 12.38 8.55 3.47
CA HIS A 47 12.71 9.91 3.07
C HIS A 47 11.64 10.90 3.57
N LEU A 48 12.06 12.02 4.20
CA LEU A 48 11.12 12.94 4.86
C LEU A 48 10.15 13.65 3.88
N GLU A 49 10.50 13.76 2.61
CA GLU A 49 9.76 14.46 1.56
C GLU A 49 8.97 13.51 0.65
N ASN A 50 9.63 12.43 0.21
CA ASN A 50 9.15 11.58 -0.90
C ASN A 50 8.74 10.18 -0.43
N SER A 51 8.38 10.01 0.83
CA SER A 51 7.92 8.75 1.37
C SER A 51 6.42 8.73 1.67
N HIS A 52 5.90 7.52 1.88
CA HIS A 52 4.54 7.36 2.35
C HIS A 52 4.39 7.87 3.80
N VAL A 53 3.14 8.10 4.20
CA VAL A 53 2.81 8.75 5.48
C VAL A 53 3.40 8.04 6.70
N MET A 54 3.36 6.70 6.75
CA MET A 54 3.82 5.94 7.92
C MET A 54 5.34 6.01 8.12
N PRO A 55 6.20 5.68 7.14
CA PRO A 55 7.65 5.77 7.32
C PRO A 55 8.13 7.21 7.53
N ALA A 56 7.55 8.21 6.84
CA ALA A 56 7.88 9.62 7.09
C ALA A 56 7.57 10.03 8.52
N MET A 57 6.38 9.69 8.99
CA MET A 57 5.91 10.02 10.34
C MET A 57 6.77 9.35 11.40
N MET A 58 7.11 8.07 11.22
CA MET A 58 7.96 7.31 12.12
C MET A 58 9.35 7.95 12.26
N ARG A 59 9.99 8.30 11.13
CA ARG A 59 11.29 8.95 11.15
C ARG A 59 11.23 10.33 11.80
N LYS A 60 10.20 11.13 11.50
CA LYS A 60 10.00 12.47 12.12
C LYS A 60 9.91 12.36 13.64
N ILE A 61 9.05 11.47 14.14
CA ILE A 61 8.83 11.29 15.57
C ILE A 61 10.10 10.74 16.25
N TYR A 62 10.81 9.83 15.60
CA TYR A 62 12.07 9.31 16.13
C TYR A 62 13.16 10.39 16.21
N LEU A 63 13.36 11.18 15.17
CA LEU A 63 14.34 12.27 15.18
C LEU A 63 13.99 13.34 16.24
N ALA A 64 12.71 13.69 16.40
CA ALA A 64 12.28 14.60 17.46
C ALA A 64 12.59 14.05 18.87
N LYS A 65 12.35 12.75 19.10
CA LYS A 65 12.76 12.09 20.33
C LYS A 65 14.26 12.21 20.57
N LEU A 66 15.08 11.93 19.56
CA LEU A 66 16.52 11.96 19.68
C LEU A 66 17.05 13.38 19.97
N ILE A 67 16.42 14.41 19.38
CA ILE A 67 16.73 15.82 19.71
C ILE A 67 16.40 16.10 21.17
N ASN A 68 15.21 15.73 21.64
CA ASN A 68 14.78 15.92 23.01
C ASN A 68 15.66 15.19 24.06
N GLU A 69 16.25 14.07 23.65
CA GLU A 69 17.19 13.28 24.50
C GLU A 69 18.65 13.70 24.33
N ASP A 70 18.95 14.73 23.55
CA ASP A 70 20.29 15.20 23.19
C ASP A 70 21.19 14.06 22.61
N ASN A 71 20.55 13.10 21.91
CA ASN A 71 21.22 11.91 21.38
C ASN A 71 21.79 12.17 19.97
N TRP A 72 22.79 13.02 19.90
CA TRP A 72 23.44 13.41 18.65
C TRP A 72 24.08 12.26 17.91
N GLN A 73 24.58 11.26 18.61
CA GLN A 73 25.14 10.08 17.95
C GLN A 73 24.11 9.35 17.09
N ALA A 74 22.92 9.14 17.61
CA ALA A 74 21.84 8.47 16.87
C ALA A 74 21.29 9.35 15.73
N ILE A 75 21.16 10.68 15.95
CA ILE A 75 20.78 11.65 14.89
C ILE A 75 21.77 11.58 13.72
N ARG A 76 23.07 11.63 14.01
CA ARG A 76 24.11 11.56 12.99
C ARG A 76 24.12 10.23 12.27
N THR A 77 23.87 9.13 12.96
CA THR A 77 23.74 7.80 12.35
C THR A 77 22.57 7.75 11.37
N ASP A 78 21.41 8.29 11.76
CA ASP A 78 20.24 8.37 10.87
C ASP A 78 20.53 9.20 9.61
N LEU A 79 21.09 10.40 9.79
CA LEU A 79 21.37 11.31 8.68
C LEU A 79 22.50 10.82 7.76
N ASN A 80 23.49 10.10 8.28
CA ASN A 80 24.52 9.47 7.44
C ASN A 80 23.92 8.41 6.52
N LYS A 81 22.96 7.64 7.03
CA LYS A 81 22.28 6.63 6.23
C LYS A 81 21.22 7.22 5.29
N ARG A 82 20.58 8.29 5.73
CA ARG A 82 19.47 8.93 4.99
C ARG A 82 19.59 10.46 5.04
N PRO A 83 20.52 11.06 4.27
CA PRO A 83 20.70 12.50 4.25
C PRO A 83 19.41 13.25 3.90
N VAL A 84 19.23 14.47 4.43
CA VAL A 84 18.11 15.33 4.17
C VAL A 84 18.57 16.60 3.49
N GLU A 85 18.09 16.93 2.32
CA GLU A 85 18.55 18.08 1.51
C GLU A 85 20.10 18.13 1.37
N GLY A 86 20.77 16.98 1.26
CA GLY A 86 22.21 16.87 1.20
C GLY A 86 22.95 17.10 2.54
N VAL A 87 22.20 17.28 3.65
CA VAL A 87 22.76 17.36 4.99
C VAL A 87 22.82 15.95 5.59
N ASP A 88 24.01 15.49 5.90
CA ASP A 88 24.29 14.22 6.55
C ASP A 88 24.72 14.42 8.02
N GLY A 89 25.11 13.33 8.69
CA GLY A 89 25.51 13.35 10.09
C GLY A 89 26.88 14.03 10.37
N THR A 90 27.63 14.46 9.35
CA THR A 90 28.89 15.19 9.51
C THR A 90 28.68 16.69 9.67
N ALA A 91 27.47 17.18 9.38
CA ALA A 91 27.12 18.60 9.45
C ALA A 91 27.13 19.12 10.90
N GLN A 92 27.26 20.44 11.03
CA GLN A 92 27.11 21.11 12.32
C GLN A 92 25.69 20.97 12.85
N GLU A 93 25.53 20.84 14.15
CA GLU A 93 24.24 20.63 14.83
C GLU A 93 23.19 21.69 14.45
N GLN A 94 23.60 22.97 14.46
CA GLN A 94 22.71 24.05 14.04
C GLN A 94 22.17 23.83 12.64
N ARG A 95 23.01 23.39 11.68
CA ARG A 95 22.59 23.11 10.31
C ARG A 95 21.63 21.93 10.22
N ILE A 96 21.87 20.89 11.01
CA ILE A 96 20.96 19.74 11.12
C ILE A 96 19.60 20.20 11.63
N LEU A 97 19.55 20.97 12.73
CA LEU A 97 18.30 21.49 13.30
C LEU A 97 17.55 22.41 12.32
N GLU A 98 18.25 23.27 11.61
CA GLU A 98 17.66 24.13 10.57
C GLU A 98 16.95 23.31 9.48
N VAL A 99 17.57 22.25 9.02
CA VAL A 99 16.99 21.39 7.99
C VAL A 99 15.82 20.58 8.55
N LEU A 100 15.97 19.96 9.70
CA LEU A 100 14.92 19.14 10.30
C LEU A 100 13.68 19.96 10.66
N SER A 101 13.87 21.22 11.07
CA SER A 101 12.75 22.14 11.39
C SER A 101 11.84 22.42 10.20
N LYS A 102 12.37 22.43 8.96
CA LYS A 102 11.55 22.58 7.74
C LYS A 102 10.55 21.44 7.56
N TYR A 103 10.87 20.27 8.10
CA TYR A 103 10.02 19.08 8.07
C TYR A 103 9.13 18.95 9.30
N GLY A 104 9.06 20.01 10.12
CA GLY A 104 8.24 20.02 11.32
C GLY A 104 8.82 19.21 12.48
N ILE A 105 10.14 18.97 12.48
CA ILE A 105 10.83 18.28 13.56
C ILE A 105 11.51 19.36 14.43
N ALA A 106 11.09 19.46 15.68
CA ALA A 106 11.63 20.41 16.63
C ALA A 106 11.90 19.71 17.97
N ASP A 107 12.57 20.44 18.86
CA ASP A 107 12.72 19.99 20.23
C ASP A 107 11.33 19.81 20.86
N ASN A 108 11.11 18.63 21.42
CA ASN A 108 9.87 18.22 22.10
C ASN A 108 8.57 18.35 21.28
N ALA A 109 8.64 18.55 19.96
CA ALA A 109 7.43 18.64 19.12
C ALA A 109 7.63 18.12 17.70
N VAL A 110 6.59 17.53 17.13
CA VAL A 110 6.51 17.17 15.72
C VAL A 110 5.27 17.79 15.11
N GLN A 111 5.46 18.56 14.02
CA GLN A 111 4.37 19.10 13.22
C GLN A 111 4.09 18.18 12.03
N LEU A 112 2.84 17.73 11.91
CA LEU A 112 2.33 16.92 10.82
C LEU A 112 1.35 17.74 9.97
N TRP A 113 1.29 17.47 8.67
CA TRP A 113 0.38 18.16 7.77
C TRP A 113 -1.07 17.69 7.92
N GLY A 114 -2.01 18.62 7.68
CA GLY A 114 -3.44 18.36 7.69
C GLY A 114 -4.05 18.40 9.07
N THR A 115 -5.28 17.88 9.19
CA THR A 115 -6.04 17.87 10.45
C THR A 115 -5.86 16.60 11.27
N GLY A 116 -5.22 15.58 10.72
CA GLY A 116 -5.13 14.24 11.32
C GLY A 116 -6.43 13.43 11.30
N LYS A 117 -7.52 13.97 10.72
CA LYS A 117 -8.84 13.31 10.64
C LYS A 117 -8.97 12.24 9.55
N PRO A 118 -8.28 12.33 8.38
CA PRO A 118 -8.43 11.35 7.34
C PRO A 118 -8.21 9.92 7.83
N LEU A 119 -9.04 9.02 7.32
CA LEU A 119 -9.00 7.61 7.64
C LEU A 119 -8.18 6.86 6.57
N ARG A 120 -7.31 5.97 7.02
CA ARG A 120 -6.48 5.11 6.15
C ARG A 120 -6.48 3.70 6.66
N GLU A 121 -6.39 2.80 5.72
CA GLU A 121 -6.13 1.39 5.96
C GLU A 121 -4.66 1.11 5.65
N PHE A 122 -4.02 0.25 6.46
CA PHE A 122 -2.63 -0.14 6.30
C PHE A 122 -2.50 -1.66 6.37
N LEU A 123 -1.68 -2.24 5.50
CA LEU A 123 -1.39 -3.66 5.46
C LEU A 123 0.12 -3.89 5.54
N TRP A 124 0.53 -4.82 6.39
CA TRP A 124 1.92 -5.27 6.49
C TRP A 124 2.40 -5.91 5.19
N SER A 125 3.59 -5.54 4.72
CA SER A 125 4.07 -5.94 3.39
C SER A 125 4.24 -7.45 3.23
N GLU A 126 4.61 -8.17 4.30
CA GLU A 126 4.70 -9.63 4.28
C GLU A 126 3.31 -10.29 4.23
N ASP A 127 2.28 -9.67 4.82
CA ASP A 127 0.90 -10.14 4.67
C ASP A 127 0.42 -9.98 3.22
N MET A 128 0.84 -8.91 2.52
CA MET A 128 0.57 -8.76 1.09
C MET A 128 1.24 -9.86 0.26
N ALA A 129 2.50 -10.19 0.59
CA ALA A 129 3.21 -11.28 -0.08
C ALA A 129 2.52 -12.62 0.17
N ASP A 130 2.15 -12.91 1.42
CA ASP A 130 1.41 -14.12 1.82
C ASP A 130 0.05 -14.21 1.12
N ALA A 131 -0.70 -13.10 1.03
CA ALA A 131 -1.94 -13.04 0.27
C ALA A 131 -1.75 -13.36 -1.22
N SER A 132 -0.69 -12.83 -1.82
CA SER A 132 -0.36 -13.06 -3.23
C SER A 132 -0.03 -14.54 -3.49
N VAL A 133 0.73 -15.17 -2.59
CA VAL A 133 1.04 -16.62 -2.66
C VAL A 133 -0.22 -17.43 -2.46
N HIS A 134 -1.07 -17.06 -1.48
CA HIS A 134 -2.34 -17.75 -1.26
C HIS A 134 -3.23 -17.73 -2.50
N VAL A 135 -3.40 -16.56 -3.11
CA VAL A 135 -4.19 -16.41 -4.34
C VAL A 135 -3.58 -17.22 -5.49
N LEU A 136 -2.27 -17.16 -5.67
CA LEU A 136 -1.58 -17.91 -6.72
C LEU A 136 -1.77 -19.43 -6.63
N LEU A 137 -1.78 -19.96 -5.42
CA LEU A 137 -1.81 -21.41 -5.19
C LEU A 137 -3.22 -21.99 -5.04
N ASN A 138 -4.22 -21.17 -4.66
CA ASN A 138 -5.50 -21.69 -4.20
C ASN A 138 -6.72 -21.06 -4.90
N VAL A 139 -6.52 -20.09 -5.81
CA VAL A 139 -7.65 -19.35 -6.39
C VAL A 139 -7.53 -19.35 -7.91
N ASP A 140 -8.59 -19.80 -8.58
CA ASP A 140 -8.74 -19.68 -10.02
C ASP A 140 -9.68 -18.51 -10.37
N PHE A 141 -9.60 -18.02 -11.60
CA PHE A 141 -10.48 -16.96 -12.07
C PHE A 141 -11.96 -17.37 -12.01
N SER A 142 -12.24 -18.66 -12.22
CA SER A 142 -13.60 -19.24 -12.05
C SER A 142 -14.17 -19.05 -10.65
N ASP A 143 -13.35 -19.14 -9.61
CA ASP A 143 -13.78 -18.93 -8.22
C ASP A 143 -14.20 -17.48 -7.96
N ILE A 144 -13.52 -16.54 -8.64
CA ILE A 144 -13.81 -15.11 -8.51
C ILE A 144 -15.14 -14.73 -9.16
N ILE A 145 -15.45 -15.35 -10.30
CA ILE A 145 -16.66 -15.04 -11.08
C ILE A 145 -17.84 -15.97 -10.76
N GLY A 146 -17.62 -17.00 -9.92
CA GLY A 146 -18.67 -17.93 -9.50
C GLY A 146 -19.15 -18.88 -10.60
N ILE A 147 -18.31 -19.21 -11.57
CA ILE A 147 -18.63 -20.10 -12.70
C ILE A 147 -17.74 -21.33 -12.64
N GLU A 148 -18.31 -22.48 -12.24
CA GLU A 148 -17.58 -23.74 -12.00
C GLU A 148 -16.82 -24.31 -13.21
N LYS A 149 -17.16 -23.93 -14.44
CA LYS A 149 -16.53 -24.42 -15.66
C LYS A 149 -16.22 -23.31 -16.65
N TYR A 150 -15.45 -22.34 -16.19
CA TYR A 150 -15.04 -21.21 -17.03
C TYR A 150 -14.36 -21.66 -18.34
N SER A 151 -13.41 -22.64 -18.25
CA SER A 151 -12.70 -23.17 -19.40
C SER A 151 -13.61 -23.86 -20.43
N SER A 152 -14.68 -24.54 -20.00
CA SER A 152 -15.61 -25.21 -20.90
C SER A 152 -16.51 -24.27 -21.68
N VAL A 153 -16.73 -23.05 -21.19
CA VAL A 153 -17.54 -22.03 -21.86
C VAL A 153 -16.77 -21.40 -23.02
N PHE A 154 -15.46 -21.27 -22.91
CA PHE A 154 -14.62 -20.60 -23.93
C PHE A 154 -13.86 -21.57 -24.83
N TYR A 155 -13.55 -22.79 -24.40
CA TYR A 155 -12.91 -23.85 -25.18
C TYR A 155 -13.86 -24.98 -25.59
N GLY A 156 -15.12 -24.91 -25.22
CA GLY A 156 -16.10 -25.97 -25.33
C GLY A 156 -16.78 -26.09 -26.70
N ALA A 157 -16.15 -25.74 -27.78
CA ALA A 157 -16.45 -26.36 -29.06
C ALA A 157 -15.32 -27.36 -29.35
N GLU A 158 -15.38 -28.57 -28.80
CA GLU A 158 -14.83 -29.72 -29.49
C GLU A 158 -15.42 -29.70 -30.90
N THR A 159 -14.66 -29.19 -31.85
CA THR A 159 -14.96 -29.34 -33.27
C THR A 159 -14.91 -30.84 -33.55
N ASN A 160 -16.04 -31.50 -33.45
CA ASN A 160 -16.23 -32.78 -34.13
C ASN A 160 -15.77 -32.59 -35.59
N GLY A 161 -14.63 -33.15 -35.92
CA GLY A 161 -13.86 -33.05 -37.12
C GLY A 161 -14.63 -32.87 -38.45
N GLN A 162 -15.03 -31.66 -38.73
CA GLN A 162 -15.35 -31.23 -40.11
C GLN A 162 -14.61 -29.91 -40.38
N ASN A 163 -13.61 -30.06 -41.26
CA ASN A 163 -12.82 -28.98 -41.82
C ASN A 163 -13.71 -28.02 -42.64
N ASP A 164 -14.36 -27.09 -42.03
CA ASP A 164 -14.92 -25.91 -42.72
C ASP A 164 -13.87 -24.80 -42.77
N ARG A 165 -13.08 -24.81 -43.86
CA ARG A 165 -12.06 -23.81 -44.16
C ARG A 165 -12.62 -22.41 -44.49
N ASN A 166 -13.88 -22.12 -44.20
CA ASN A 166 -14.54 -20.87 -44.56
C ASN A 166 -15.29 -20.15 -43.44
N SER A 167 -15.01 -20.45 -42.18
CA SER A 167 -15.52 -19.61 -41.11
C SER A 167 -14.53 -18.47 -40.86
N ASN A 168 -14.96 -17.26 -41.17
CA ASN A 168 -14.37 -16.00 -40.68
C ASN A 168 -14.47 -15.96 -39.12
N ALA A 169 -13.85 -16.88 -38.42
CA ALA A 169 -13.76 -16.95 -36.96
C ALA A 169 -12.76 -15.94 -36.43
N GLY A 170 -12.91 -14.69 -36.80
CA GLY A 170 -11.99 -13.61 -36.48
C GLY A 170 -12.64 -12.33 -35.93
N ARG A 171 -13.93 -12.33 -35.60
CA ARG A 171 -14.56 -11.16 -34.96
C ARG A 171 -15.80 -11.57 -34.18
N GLY A 172 -15.67 -11.65 -32.86
CA GLY A 172 -16.78 -11.46 -31.93
C GLY A 172 -17.83 -12.56 -31.97
N GLY A 173 -17.47 -13.79 -31.68
CA GLY A 173 -18.44 -14.77 -31.23
C GLY A 173 -19.11 -14.19 -29.98
N ALA A 174 -20.46 -14.00 -30.03
CA ALA A 174 -21.20 -13.55 -28.87
C ALA A 174 -20.90 -14.50 -27.69
N ILE A 175 -20.32 -13.96 -26.63
CA ILE A 175 -20.12 -14.68 -25.36
C ILE A 175 -21.52 -15.14 -24.93
N PRO A 176 -21.81 -16.45 -24.86
CA PRO A 176 -23.15 -16.89 -24.50
C PRO A 176 -23.46 -16.40 -23.09
N ALA A 177 -24.47 -15.56 -22.95
CA ALA A 177 -25.25 -15.28 -21.73
C ALA A 177 -24.53 -15.34 -20.36
N LEU A 178 -23.20 -15.16 -20.34
CA LEU A 178 -22.49 -14.78 -19.13
C LEU A 178 -22.94 -13.36 -18.84
N GLY A 179 -23.72 -13.18 -17.79
CA GLY A 179 -24.05 -11.84 -17.30
C GLY A 179 -22.81 -10.98 -17.28
N GLU A 180 -22.97 -9.67 -17.23
CA GLU A 180 -21.88 -8.72 -17.29
C GLU A 180 -20.81 -9.07 -16.22
N ILE A 181 -19.68 -9.66 -16.64
CA ILE A 181 -18.56 -9.99 -15.73
C ILE A 181 -17.86 -8.69 -15.40
N ARG A 182 -17.94 -8.31 -14.13
CA ARG A 182 -17.33 -7.10 -13.58
C ARG A 182 -16.65 -7.38 -12.25
N ASN A 183 -15.76 -6.50 -11.84
CA ASN A 183 -15.13 -6.53 -10.53
C ASN A 183 -14.36 -7.83 -10.25
N CYS A 184 -13.63 -8.33 -11.24
CA CYS A 184 -12.89 -9.58 -11.15
C CYS A 184 -11.58 -9.45 -10.34
N HIS A 185 -11.24 -8.26 -9.84
CA HIS A 185 -10.09 -8.07 -8.98
C HIS A 185 -10.37 -8.51 -7.53
N ILE A 186 -9.30 -8.77 -6.81
CA ILE A 186 -9.33 -9.08 -5.38
C ILE A 186 -8.67 -7.92 -4.63
N ASN A 187 -9.42 -7.27 -3.74
CA ASN A 187 -8.84 -6.31 -2.81
C ASN A 187 -8.06 -7.05 -1.72
N VAL A 188 -6.83 -6.60 -1.45
CA VAL A 188 -5.97 -7.14 -0.39
C VAL A 188 -5.75 -6.05 0.65
N GLY A 189 -6.30 -6.27 1.84
CA GLY A 189 -6.28 -5.32 2.94
C GLY A 189 -6.67 -5.98 4.26
N THR A 190 -6.84 -5.15 5.27
CA THR A 190 -7.27 -5.59 6.62
C THR A 190 -8.77 -5.43 6.83
N GLY A 191 -9.42 -4.56 6.04
CA GLY A 191 -10.79 -4.12 6.27
C GLY A 191 -10.94 -3.21 7.49
N LYS A 192 -9.83 -2.73 8.06
CA LYS A 192 -9.79 -1.86 9.24
C LYS A 192 -9.14 -0.53 8.91
N GLU A 193 -9.67 0.54 9.43
CA GLU A 193 -9.15 1.88 9.21
C GLU A 193 -8.79 2.58 10.51
N ILE A 194 -7.84 3.49 10.43
CA ILE A 194 -7.35 4.31 11.54
C ILE A 194 -7.20 5.75 11.06
N THR A 195 -7.45 6.73 11.92
CA THR A 195 -7.16 8.12 11.61
C THR A 195 -5.65 8.38 11.58
N ILE A 196 -5.21 9.35 10.80
CA ILE A 196 -3.81 9.79 10.79
C ILE A 196 -3.35 10.22 12.18
N LYS A 197 -4.25 10.83 12.97
CA LYS A 197 -3.97 11.19 14.36
C LYS A 197 -3.72 9.97 15.25
N GLN A 198 -4.57 8.94 15.15
CA GLN A 198 -4.37 7.70 15.92
C GLN A 198 -3.09 6.97 15.49
N LEU A 199 -2.78 6.96 14.17
CA LEU A 199 -1.52 6.41 13.68
C LEU A 199 -0.31 7.13 14.28
N ALA A 200 -0.33 8.46 14.32
CA ALA A 200 0.74 9.25 14.93
C ALA A 200 0.93 8.91 16.41
N GLN A 201 -0.18 8.70 17.14
CA GLN A 201 -0.14 8.30 18.54
C GLN A 201 0.45 6.90 18.74
N LEU A 202 0.08 5.93 17.88
CA LEU A 202 0.68 4.58 17.91
C LEU A 202 2.18 4.62 17.62
N ILE A 203 2.60 5.41 16.64
CA ILE A 203 4.03 5.58 16.34
C ILE A 203 4.76 6.24 17.50
N ALA A 204 4.20 7.29 18.09
CA ALA A 204 4.80 7.94 19.26
C ALA A 204 4.96 6.98 20.44
N GLN A 205 3.97 6.12 20.65
CA GLN A 205 4.03 5.07 21.68
C GLN A 205 5.14 4.05 21.38
N ALA A 206 5.23 3.56 20.13
CA ALA A 206 6.24 2.59 19.72
C ALA A 206 7.67 3.16 19.79
N VAL A 207 7.82 4.44 19.46
CA VAL A 207 9.09 5.19 19.54
C VAL A 207 9.44 5.58 20.98
N ASP A 208 8.47 5.60 21.89
CA ASP A 208 8.56 6.17 23.23
C ASP A 208 8.82 7.68 23.23
N PHE A 209 8.17 8.40 22.32
CA PHE A 209 8.22 9.85 22.23
C PHE A 209 7.22 10.48 23.20
N LYS A 210 7.67 11.41 24.04
CA LYS A 210 6.86 12.08 25.07
C LYS A 210 6.49 13.53 24.72
N GLY A 211 6.99 14.03 23.60
CA GLY A 211 6.70 15.39 23.14
C GLY A 211 5.34 15.53 22.47
N ASP A 212 5.08 16.72 21.96
CA ASP A 212 3.81 17.10 21.37
C ASP A 212 3.72 16.69 19.89
N ILE A 213 2.56 16.18 19.47
CA ILE A 213 2.22 15.99 18.06
C ILE A 213 1.21 17.05 17.67
N GLN A 214 1.63 17.96 16.81
CA GLN A 214 0.84 19.08 16.32
C GLN A 214 0.41 18.82 14.88
N PHE A 215 -0.80 19.29 14.52
CA PHE A 215 -1.34 19.19 13.16
C PHE A 215 -1.48 20.57 12.55
N ASP A 216 -0.85 20.77 11.38
CA ASP A 216 -0.95 22.01 10.60
C ASP A 216 -2.16 21.93 9.66
N SER A 217 -3.29 22.44 10.11
CA SER A 217 -4.53 22.46 9.34
C SER A 217 -4.52 23.46 8.17
N THR A 218 -3.46 24.27 8.00
CA THR A 218 -3.28 25.11 6.81
C THR A 218 -2.84 24.29 5.60
N LYS A 219 -2.31 23.09 5.83
CA LYS A 219 -1.96 22.12 4.79
C LYS A 219 -3.15 21.24 4.46
N PRO A 220 -3.32 20.88 3.18
CA PRO A 220 -4.48 20.07 2.77
C PRO A 220 -4.47 18.70 3.40
N ASP A 221 -5.64 18.22 3.78
CA ASP A 221 -5.87 16.81 3.99
C ASP A 221 -5.93 16.10 2.62
N GLY A 222 -5.46 14.86 2.54
CA GLY A 222 -5.71 14.01 1.40
C GLY A 222 -7.17 13.52 1.37
N THR A 223 -7.49 12.54 0.50
CA THR A 223 -8.81 11.90 0.44
C THR A 223 -9.33 11.57 1.84
N PRO A 224 -10.57 11.92 2.21
CA PRO A 224 -11.08 11.75 3.57
C PRO A 224 -11.05 10.30 4.08
N ARG A 225 -11.35 9.34 3.19
CA ARG A 225 -11.42 7.92 3.53
C ARG A 225 -10.94 7.04 2.38
N LYS A 226 -10.15 6.00 2.70
CA LYS A 226 -9.78 4.90 1.81
C LYS A 226 -9.84 3.60 2.60
N LEU A 227 -10.89 2.82 2.37
CA LEU A 227 -11.09 1.49 2.96
C LEU A 227 -11.40 0.51 1.84
N THR A 228 -10.76 -0.63 1.85
CA THR A 228 -11.02 -1.69 0.88
C THR A 228 -12.06 -2.68 1.41
N ASP A 229 -12.92 -3.15 0.52
CA ASP A 229 -13.78 -4.29 0.83
C ASP A 229 -13.01 -5.59 0.62
N VAL A 230 -12.69 -6.26 1.72
CA VAL A 230 -11.90 -7.50 1.75
C VAL A 230 -12.78 -8.76 1.81
N THR A 231 -14.10 -8.64 1.70
CA THR A 231 -15.05 -9.75 1.83
C THR A 231 -14.72 -10.89 0.87
N LYS A 232 -14.39 -10.56 -0.39
CA LYS A 232 -14.04 -11.55 -1.40
C LYS A 232 -12.81 -12.37 -0.99
N LEU A 233 -11.73 -11.72 -0.57
CA LEU A 233 -10.51 -12.39 -0.15
C LEU A 233 -10.73 -13.25 1.11
N ASN A 234 -11.51 -12.75 2.06
CA ASN A 234 -11.87 -13.50 3.27
C ASN A 234 -12.68 -14.76 2.93
N ASN A 235 -13.61 -14.68 1.99
CA ASN A 235 -14.39 -15.84 1.52
C ASN A 235 -13.53 -16.85 0.76
N LEU A 236 -12.42 -16.40 0.15
CA LEU A 236 -11.40 -17.26 -0.46
C LEU A 236 -10.39 -17.84 0.54
N GLY A 237 -10.64 -17.66 1.85
CA GLY A 237 -9.89 -18.33 2.92
C GLY A 237 -8.66 -17.59 3.44
N TRP A 238 -8.41 -16.33 3.05
CA TRP A 238 -7.27 -15.58 3.54
C TRP A 238 -7.68 -14.38 4.40
N LYS A 239 -6.88 -14.12 5.45
CA LYS A 239 -6.97 -12.92 6.31
C LYS A 239 -5.57 -12.46 6.69
N HIS A 240 -5.41 -11.15 6.90
CA HIS A 240 -4.17 -10.58 7.41
C HIS A 240 -3.82 -11.17 8.80
N LYS A 241 -2.53 -11.19 9.10
CA LYS A 241 -1.97 -11.75 10.34
C LYS A 241 -1.41 -10.69 11.29
N VAL A 242 -0.99 -9.54 10.75
CA VAL A 242 -0.34 -8.47 11.50
C VAL A 242 -1.32 -7.32 11.71
N GLU A 243 -1.66 -7.04 12.96
CA GLU A 243 -2.45 -5.87 13.34
C GLU A 243 -1.57 -4.61 13.32
N ILE A 244 -2.21 -3.44 13.21
CA ILE A 244 -1.49 -2.17 12.98
C ILE A 244 -0.54 -1.79 14.12
N ASP A 245 -0.91 -2.02 15.37
CA ASP A 245 -0.09 -1.76 16.55
C ASP A 245 1.16 -2.65 16.59
N ASP A 246 1.00 -3.96 16.37
CA ASP A 246 2.12 -4.90 16.25
C ASP A 246 3.02 -4.54 15.05
N GLY A 247 2.42 -4.19 13.92
CA GLY A 247 3.15 -3.83 12.72
C GLY A 247 3.97 -2.55 12.87
N VAL A 248 3.43 -1.54 13.55
CA VAL A 248 4.17 -0.30 13.85
C VAL A 248 5.36 -0.59 14.77
N ALA A 249 5.18 -1.42 15.80
CA ALA A 249 6.28 -1.82 16.69
C ALA A 249 7.37 -2.62 15.94
N LYS A 250 6.97 -3.56 15.08
CA LYS A 250 7.90 -4.34 14.23
C LYS A 250 8.65 -3.44 13.25
N LEU A 251 7.96 -2.49 12.60
CA LEU A 251 8.59 -1.55 11.68
C LEU A 251 9.63 -0.68 12.38
N PHE A 252 9.33 -0.18 13.58
CA PHE A 252 10.27 0.61 14.34
C PHE A 252 11.50 -0.19 14.77
N ALA A 253 11.30 -1.42 15.25
CA ALA A 253 12.41 -2.33 15.59
C ALA A 253 13.30 -2.61 14.36
N TRP A 254 12.70 -2.87 13.21
CA TRP A 254 13.43 -3.02 11.96
C TRP A 254 14.21 -1.75 11.60
N TYR A 255 13.58 -0.58 11.68
CA TYR A 255 14.21 0.71 11.39
C TYR A 255 15.46 0.96 12.25
N GLN A 256 15.36 0.71 13.56
CA GLN A 256 16.50 0.84 14.47
C GLN A 256 17.66 -0.14 14.15
N ASN A 257 17.32 -1.36 13.76
CA ASN A 257 18.32 -2.36 13.38
C ASN A 257 18.99 -2.00 12.05
N ASP A 258 18.21 -1.50 11.09
CA ASP A 258 18.72 -1.03 9.80
C ASP A 258 19.69 0.16 9.97
N LEU A 259 19.46 1.05 10.94
CA LEU A 259 20.40 2.14 11.25
C LEU A 259 21.76 1.64 11.78
N LYS A 260 21.84 0.44 12.33
CA LYS A 260 23.07 -0.14 12.89
C LYS A 260 23.85 -0.99 11.87
N ALA A 261 23.18 -1.39 10.78
CA ALA A 261 23.76 -2.16 9.69
C ALA A 261 24.47 -1.26 8.67
#